data_10febd52e8a9ad01f70684412e3063c9
#
_entry.id   10febd52e8a9ad01f70684412e3063c9
#
_cell.length_a   1.000
_cell.length_b   1.000
_cell.length_c   1.000
_cell.angle_alpha   90.00
_cell.angle_beta   90.00
_cell.angle_gamma   90.00
#
_symmetry.space_group_name_H-M   'P 1'
#
loop_
_entity.id
_entity.type
_entity.pdbx_description
1 polymer ?
#
loop_
_entity_poly.entity_id
_entity_poly.type
_entity_poly.pdbx_seq_one_letter_code
_entity_poly.pdbx_strand_id
1 'polypeptide(L)'
;MSKAHVIVYSRPGCHLCDEAKAAIQNAGCDDRFVLEEINIETSRELLLKYQFDIPVVTINGVEAFRHHVDPGRFREAIENRPQIYGDKH
;
A
#
# COMPACT_ATOMS: atom_id res chain seq x y z
N MET A 1 3.77 -18.53 8.71
CA MET A 1 4.13 -17.13 8.45
C MET A 1 2.97 -16.39 7.86
N SER A 2 2.68 -15.25 8.40
CA SER A 2 1.56 -14.48 7.90
C SER A 2 1.99 -13.60 6.73
N LYS A 3 1.05 -13.39 5.81
CA LYS A 3 1.30 -12.49 4.71
C LYS A 3 1.21 -11.05 5.18
N ALA A 4 1.90 -10.16 4.49
CA ALA A 4 1.80 -8.74 4.76
C ALA A 4 0.42 -8.25 4.32
N HIS A 5 -0.10 -7.26 5.01
CA HIS A 5 -1.34 -6.61 4.62
C HIS A 5 -1.00 -5.29 3.94
N VAL A 6 -1.23 -5.22 2.64
CA VAL A 6 -0.89 -4.05 1.83
C VAL A 6 -2.18 -3.32 1.48
N ILE A 7 -2.23 -2.04 1.79
CA ILE A 7 -3.37 -1.20 1.45
C ILE A 7 -2.92 -0.11 0.51
N VAL A 8 -3.65 0.04 -0.60
CA VAL A 8 -3.46 1.16 -1.51
C VAL A 8 -4.64 2.11 -1.35
N TYR A 9 -4.36 3.31 -0.86
CA TYR A 9 -5.39 4.34 -0.75
C TYR A 9 -5.44 5.10 -2.07
N SER A 10 -6.59 5.11 -2.69
CA SER A 10 -6.76 5.65 -4.04
C SER A 10 -8.10 6.36 -4.18
N ARG A 11 -8.39 6.83 -5.39
CA ARG A 11 -9.71 7.35 -5.72
C ARG A 11 -9.99 7.09 -7.21
N PRO A 12 -11.26 7.11 -7.62
CA PRO A 12 -11.59 6.87 -9.01
C PRO A 12 -10.90 7.88 -9.94
N GLY A 13 -10.42 7.39 -11.08
CA GLY A 13 -9.78 8.26 -12.06
C GLY A 13 -8.34 8.60 -11.75
N CYS A 14 -7.75 7.99 -10.75
CA CYS A 14 -6.37 8.27 -10.37
C CYS A 14 -5.42 7.42 -11.21
N HIS A 15 -4.76 8.08 -12.15
CA HIS A 15 -3.83 7.39 -13.05
C HIS A 15 -2.61 6.83 -12.32
N LEU A 16 -2.07 7.61 -11.39
CA LEU A 16 -0.93 7.17 -10.60
C LEU A 16 -1.28 5.99 -9.70
N CYS A 17 -2.54 5.91 -9.26
CA CYS A 17 -2.98 4.78 -8.45
C CYS A 17 -2.96 3.50 -9.26
N ASP A 18 -3.35 3.58 -10.53
CA ASP A 18 -3.31 2.42 -11.42
C ASP A 18 -1.87 1.98 -11.65
N GLU A 19 -0.97 2.93 -11.82
CA GLU A 19 0.45 2.62 -11.99
C GLU A 19 1.03 1.97 -10.74
N ALA A 20 0.62 2.45 -9.58
CA ALA A 20 1.09 1.87 -8.32
C ALA A 20 0.64 0.42 -8.17
N LYS A 21 -0.61 0.13 -8.52
CA LYS A 21 -1.12 -1.24 -8.45
C LYS A 21 -0.37 -2.15 -9.41
N ALA A 22 -0.08 -1.65 -10.61
CA ALA A 22 0.68 -2.42 -11.59
C ALA A 22 2.09 -2.72 -11.08
N ALA A 23 2.73 -1.73 -10.45
CA ALA A 23 4.07 -1.92 -9.90
C ALA A 23 4.07 -2.98 -8.80
N ILE A 24 3.04 -2.96 -7.96
CA ILE A 24 2.90 -3.94 -6.89
C ILE A 24 2.76 -5.34 -7.47
N GLN A 25 1.95 -5.49 -8.51
CA GLN A 25 1.75 -6.79 -9.15
C GLN A 25 3.02 -7.25 -9.85
N ASN A 26 3.77 -6.32 -10.43
CA ASN A 26 4.99 -6.65 -11.15
C ASN A 26 6.20 -6.91 -10.24
N ALA A 27 6.03 -6.72 -8.94
CA ALA A 27 7.12 -6.95 -8.00
C ALA A 27 7.46 -8.43 -7.84
N GLY A 28 6.56 -9.32 -8.23
CA GLY A 28 6.84 -10.76 -8.21
C GLY A 28 6.82 -11.39 -6.84
N CYS A 29 6.04 -10.83 -5.92
CA CYS A 29 5.94 -11.38 -4.58
C CYS A 29 4.50 -11.53 -4.12
N ASP A 30 3.62 -11.88 -5.05
CA ASP A 30 2.17 -11.98 -4.81
C ASP A 30 1.82 -12.95 -3.69
N ASP A 31 2.65 -13.95 -3.47
CA ASP A 31 2.39 -14.95 -2.45
C ASP A 31 2.76 -14.48 -1.05
N ARG A 32 3.30 -13.26 -0.92
CA ARG A 32 3.78 -12.75 0.36
C ARG A 32 2.90 -11.67 0.96
N PHE A 33 1.87 -11.25 0.24
CA PHE A 33 1.00 -10.21 0.75
C PHE A 33 -0.43 -10.40 0.27
N VAL A 34 -1.33 -9.71 0.97
CA VAL A 34 -2.73 -9.58 0.57
C VAL A 34 -2.93 -8.11 0.25
N LEU A 35 -3.51 -7.82 -0.91
CA LEU A 35 -3.71 -6.44 -1.35
C LEU A 35 -5.16 -6.01 -1.15
N GLU A 36 -5.32 -4.84 -0.56
CA GLU A 36 -6.62 -4.22 -0.41
C GLU A 36 -6.54 -2.80 -0.98
N GLU A 37 -7.55 -2.41 -1.74
CA GLU A 37 -7.64 -1.05 -2.24
C GLU A 37 -8.77 -0.33 -1.53
N ILE A 38 -8.49 0.87 -1.02
CA ILE A 38 -9.50 1.66 -0.32
C ILE A 38 -9.66 2.98 -1.05
N ASN A 39 -10.90 3.27 -1.43
CA ASN A 39 -11.25 4.54 -2.05
C ASN A 39 -11.38 5.58 -0.94
N ILE A 40 -10.52 6.60 -0.96
CA ILE A 40 -10.51 7.61 0.10
C ILE A 40 -11.78 8.44 0.14
N GLU A 41 -12.56 8.44 -0.94
CA GLU A 41 -13.82 9.18 -0.99
C GLU A 41 -14.91 8.54 -0.14
N THR A 42 -14.71 7.31 0.31
CA THR A 42 -15.67 6.64 1.17
C THR A 42 -15.57 7.08 2.62
N SER A 43 -14.56 7.86 2.95
CA SER A 43 -14.35 8.33 4.32
C SER A 43 -13.84 9.77 4.29
N ARG A 44 -14.56 10.66 4.96
CA ARG A 44 -14.15 12.04 5.04
C ARG A 44 -12.74 12.17 5.66
N GLU A 45 -12.50 11.37 6.66
CA GLU A 45 -11.22 11.38 7.35
C GLU A 45 -10.07 10.99 6.41
N LEU A 46 -10.28 9.96 5.61
CA LEU A 46 -9.27 9.52 4.65
C LEU A 46 -9.07 10.55 3.56
N LEU A 47 -10.17 11.16 3.10
CA LEU A 47 -10.08 12.18 2.07
C LEU A 47 -9.23 13.35 2.55
N LEU A 48 -9.50 13.83 3.76
CA LEU A 48 -8.74 14.96 4.32
C LEU A 48 -7.28 14.61 4.51
N LYS A 49 -7.01 13.35 4.85
CA LYS A 49 -5.66 12.93 5.15
C LYS A 49 -4.81 12.69 3.91
N TYR A 50 -5.41 12.12 2.87
CA TYR A 50 -4.63 11.62 1.73
C TYR A 50 -4.93 12.25 0.38
N GLN A 51 -5.88 13.17 0.28
CA GLN A 51 -6.34 13.65 -1.03
C GLN A 51 -5.26 14.19 -1.95
N PHE A 52 -4.18 14.71 -1.40
CA PHE A 52 -3.08 15.24 -2.21
C PHE A 52 -1.89 14.32 -2.30
N ASP A 53 -1.98 13.15 -1.67
CA ASP A 53 -0.84 12.24 -1.54
C ASP A 53 -1.06 10.90 -2.19
N ILE A 54 -2.24 10.65 -2.77
CA ILE A 54 -2.53 9.36 -3.37
C ILE A 54 -1.70 9.13 -4.63
N PRO A 55 -1.35 7.89 -4.91
CA PRO A 55 -1.64 6.72 -4.09
C PRO A 55 -0.74 6.68 -2.85
N VAL A 56 -1.33 6.27 -1.74
CA VAL A 56 -0.58 6.02 -0.52
C VAL A 56 -0.63 4.52 -0.27
N VAL A 57 0.52 3.91 -0.09
CA VAL A 57 0.61 2.47 0.13
C VAL A 57 1.13 2.22 1.53
N THR A 58 0.37 1.44 2.30
CA THR A 58 0.81 1.03 3.63
C THR A 58 1.09 -0.47 3.62
N ILE A 59 2.04 -0.87 4.45
CA ILE A 59 2.38 -2.28 4.64
C ILE A 59 2.26 -2.54 6.13
N ASN A 60 1.35 -3.42 6.50
CA ASN A 60 1.07 -3.74 7.91
C ASN A 60 0.79 -2.49 8.73
N GLY A 61 0.08 -1.53 8.12
CA GLY A 61 -0.33 -0.32 8.80
C GLY A 61 0.68 0.80 8.80
N VAL A 62 1.87 0.59 8.23
CA VAL A 62 2.91 1.61 8.18
C VAL A 62 3.04 2.14 6.77
N GLU A 63 3.01 3.46 6.61
CA GLU A 63 3.12 4.08 5.30
C GLU A 63 4.48 3.77 4.69
N ALA A 64 4.47 3.26 3.45
CA ALA A 64 5.69 2.85 2.76
C ALA A 64 5.94 3.68 1.51
N PHE A 65 4.90 4.06 0.78
CA PHE A 65 5.06 4.79 -0.47
C PHE A 65 3.98 5.86 -0.62
N ARG A 66 4.33 6.93 -1.33
CA ARG A 66 3.40 7.97 -1.76
C ARG A 66 3.64 8.28 -3.22
N HIS A 67 2.57 8.52 -3.97
CA HIS A 67 2.59 8.95 -5.37
C HIS A 67 3.11 7.88 -6.32
N HIS A 68 4.26 7.31 -6.06
CA HIS A 68 4.87 6.32 -6.95
C HIS A 68 5.34 5.12 -6.18
N VAL A 69 5.29 3.95 -6.84
CA VAL A 69 5.78 2.71 -6.27
C VAL A 69 6.76 2.11 -7.25
N ASP A 70 7.96 1.82 -6.78
CA ASP A 70 8.95 1.11 -7.58
C ASP A 70 8.86 -0.38 -7.24
N PRO A 71 8.70 -1.27 -8.25
CA PRO A 71 8.52 -2.70 -7.96
C PRO A 71 9.65 -3.31 -7.12
N GLY A 72 10.89 -2.95 -7.40
CA GLY A 72 12.01 -3.48 -6.64
C GLY A 72 12.00 -3.02 -5.19
N ARG A 73 11.67 -1.75 -4.96
CA ARG A 73 11.58 -1.22 -3.61
C ARG A 73 10.38 -1.79 -2.86
N PHE A 74 9.28 -2.04 -3.59
CA PHE A 74 8.13 -2.65 -2.96
C PHE A 74 8.47 -4.07 -2.49
N ARG A 75 9.14 -4.84 -3.34
CA ARG A 75 9.55 -6.18 -2.98
C ARG A 75 10.45 -6.17 -1.74
N GLU A 76 11.41 -5.25 -1.71
CA GLU A 76 12.30 -5.11 -0.58
C GLU A 76 11.53 -4.75 0.68
N ALA A 77 10.56 -3.85 0.57
CA ALA A 77 9.74 -3.45 1.71
C ALA A 77 8.90 -4.62 2.23
N ILE A 78 8.42 -5.47 1.36
CA ILE A 78 7.67 -6.66 1.77
C ILE A 78 8.57 -7.63 2.52
N GLU A 79 9.80 -7.79 2.05
CA GLU A 79 10.75 -8.70 2.71
C GLU A 79 11.15 -8.19 4.09
N ASN A 80 11.14 -6.88 4.28
CA ASN A 80 11.54 -6.25 5.54
C ASN A 80 10.35 -5.63 6.25
N ARG A 81 9.15 -6.15 6.00
CA ARG A 81 7.93 -5.53 6.48
C ARG A 81 7.85 -5.41 7.98
N PRO A 82 7.20 -4.33 8.48
CA PRO A 82 7.04 -4.17 9.93
C PRO A 82 6.08 -5.21 10.47
N GLN A 83 6.21 -5.50 11.76
CA GLN A 83 5.31 -6.41 12.43
C GLN A 83 3.95 -5.76 12.56
N ILE A 84 2.89 -6.54 12.36
CA ILE A 84 1.54 -6.05 12.48
C ILE A 84 1.20 -5.67 13.92
N TYR A 85 1.64 -6.53 14.89
CA TYR A 85 1.36 -6.25 16.26
C TYR A 85 2.67 -5.99 16.92
N GLY A 86 2.71 -5.22 17.79
CA GLY A 86 3.94 -4.91 18.40
C GLY A 86 4.17 -5.76 19.55
N ASP A 87 3.99 -6.34 20.07
CA ASP A 87 3.99 -6.92 21.00
C ASP A 87 4.85 -7.65 21.50
N LYS A 88 4.76 -7.75 21.46
CA LYS A 88 5.24 -8.12 21.71
C LYS A 88 5.75 -8.24 22.22
N HIS A 89 5.93 -8.56 22.42
CA HIS A 89 6.36 -8.83 22.69
C HIS A 89 6.85 -8.78 23.10
#